data_ac7490ceb2f36949cf4f26e4494970d6
#
_entry.id   ac7490ceb2f36949cf4f26e4494970d6
#
_cell.length_a   1.000
_cell.length_b   1.000
_cell.length_c   1.000
_cell.angle_alpha   90.00
_cell.angle_beta   90.00
_cell.angle_gamma   90.00
#
_symmetry.space_group_name_H-M   'P 1'
#
loop_
_entity.id
_entity.type
_entity.pdbx_description
1 polymer ?
#
loop_
_entity_poly.entity_id
_entity_poly.type
_entity_poly.pdbx_seq_one_letter_code
_entity_poly.pdbx_strand_id
1 'polypeptide(L)'
;MAYRARRGREPRPSERTAEGTVDEGAPPPLRRERDFGVFWVAQTLSVLGDSFALIALPLLVLHATGSVARMGLLTAVGGAASVVAGVFAGVVVDRVDRRKLLVICDLVRMALYAVIPLVWVFGPRIWLLYVVLPLCEAVGMLFSVAYVTVVRNLVGVERITEANGRLNATAAAAGVAGPVCAGLVAAWLGPAAAVGVDAASFGVSAACVGFVRFKGTTRPAPGPVAGTGAVRRLWTDLLAGVSFLVRHPVLRVLTVLLSFFSFLTLGLNDLLIYHLKHDLGRDDAAVGTVFAVGALGTIAGALLVARVRRRLGFGPTWIGSVAVCGCALAGLGWARSVPAVAALTAVFLGFGSVAGTCSMSLRQEVTPEHLLGRVTSAFWTLHYSAAPAGAAVLTWAAGRHGTAAVGVVAGACCVLVAVLALLTP
;
A
#
# COMPACT_ATOMS: atom_id res chain seq x y z
N MET A 1 62.51 28.13 48.45
CA MET A 1 62.25 26.78 49.01
C MET A 1 61.76 25.88 47.90
N ALA A 2 62.58 24.86 47.58
CA ALA A 2 62.46 24.01 46.43
C ALA A 2 61.48 22.86 46.66
N TYR A 3 60.55 22.59 45.74
CA TYR A 3 59.79 21.37 45.70
C TYR A 3 60.17 20.54 44.47
N ARG A 4 60.90 19.47 44.75
CA ARG A 4 61.46 18.52 43.75
C ARG A 4 60.34 17.70 43.13
N ALA A 5 60.16 17.74 41.81
CA ALA A 5 59.33 16.84 41.02
C ALA A 5 59.94 15.43 41.05
N ARG A 6 59.14 14.43 41.48
CA ARG A 6 59.42 13.01 41.29
C ARG A 6 58.89 12.62 39.90
N ARG A 7 59.80 12.27 38.98
CA ARG A 7 59.50 11.55 37.73
C ARG A 7 59.12 10.12 38.10
N GLY A 8 57.82 9.81 37.94
CA GLY A 8 57.34 8.42 37.90
C GLY A 8 57.72 7.79 36.57
N ARG A 9 58.35 6.62 36.65
CA ARG A 9 58.65 5.73 35.50
C ARG A 9 57.38 5.30 34.83
N GLU A 10 57.22 5.56 33.54
CA GLU A 10 56.21 4.93 32.68
C GLU A 10 56.52 3.42 32.59
N PRO A 11 55.55 2.54 32.79
CA PRO A 11 55.70 1.13 32.54
C PRO A 11 55.82 0.89 31.02
N ARG A 12 56.80 0.05 30.62
CA ARG A 12 56.96 -0.45 29.25
C ARG A 12 55.67 -1.13 28.78
N PRO A 13 55.30 -1.02 27.50
CA PRO A 13 54.20 -1.79 26.94
C PRO A 13 54.55 -3.26 26.96
N SER A 14 54.00 -4.00 27.91
CA SER A 14 54.00 -5.46 27.91
C SER A 14 53.18 -5.93 26.72
N GLU A 15 53.70 -6.88 26.00
CA GLU A 15 53.12 -7.71 24.97
C GLU A 15 51.63 -7.97 25.21
N ARG A 16 50.77 -7.21 24.55
CA ARG A 16 49.38 -7.63 24.37
C ARG A 16 49.46 -8.80 23.41
N THR A 17 49.28 -9.97 23.96
CA THR A 17 48.86 -11.17 23.23
C THR A 17 47.86 -10.77 22.18
N ALA A 18 48.16 -11.04 20.94
CA ALA A 18 47.25 -10.98 19.81
C ALA A 18 46.11 -11.98 20.10
N GLU A 19 45.05 -11.53 20.84
CA GLU A 19 43.76 -12.18 20.78
C GLU A 19 43.28 -12.05 19.36
N GLY A 20 43.20 -13.19 18.67
CA GLY A 20 42.76 -13.30 17.32
C GLY A 20 41.39 -12.60 17.20
N THR A 21 41.37 -11.51 16.47
CA THR A 21 40.14 -11.03 15.86
C THR A 21 39.61 -12.18 15.01
N VAL A 22 38.67 -12.92 15.57
CA VAL A 22 37.82 -13.81 14.78
C VAL A 22 37.22 -12.88 13.72
N ASP A 23 37.72 -13.01 12.51
CA ASP A 23 37.11 -12.40 11.33
C ASP A 23 35.70 -12.99 11.25
N GLU A 24 34.72 -12.32 11.88
CA GLU A 24 33.34 -12.62 11.69
C GLU A 24 33.05 -12.29 10.24
N GLY A 25 33.28 -13.27 9.38
CA GLY A 25 33.06 -13.18 7.95
C GLY A 25 31.73 -12.57 7.68
N ALA A 26 31.67 -11.57 6.80
CA ALA A 26 30.47 -10.86 6.45
C ALA A 26 29.28 -11.84 6.32
N PRO A 27 28.14 -11.57 6.97
CA PRO A 27 27.04 -12.53 7.00
C PRO A 27 26.64 -12.93 5.58
N PRO A 28 26.33 -14.21 5.32
CA PRO A 28 26.05 -14.70 3.97
C PRO A 28 24.95 -13.88 3.31
N PRO A 29 24.99 -13.64 1.98
CA PRO A 29 24.00 -12.82 1.29
C PRO A 29 22.59 -13.38 1.52
N LEU A 30 21.58 -12.50 1.70
CA LEU A 30 20.17 -12.87 2.03
C LEU A 30 19.59 -13.95 1.13
N ARG A 31 20.04 -14.05 -0.14
CA ARG A 31 19.61 -15.11 -1.07
C ARG A 31 20.04 -16.53 -0.67
N ARG A 32 20.99 -16.68 0.24
CA ARG A 32 21.42 -17.98 0.80
C ARG A 32 20.71 -18.30 2.12
N GLU A 33 20.00 -17.35 2.71
CA GLU A 33 19.17 -17.61 3.89
C GLU A 33 17.85 -18.23 3.46
N ARG A 34 17.68 -19.55 3.71
CA ARG A 34 16.51 -20.34 3.35
C ARG A 34 15.22 -19.70 3.84
N ASP A 35 15.18 -19.28 5.10
CA ASP A 35 13.97 -18.76 5.72
C ASP A 35 13.52 -17.43 5.08
N PHE A 36 14.47 -16.54 4.76
CA PHE A 36 14.15 -15.33 4.01
C PHE A 36 13.72 -15.64 2.58
N GLY A 37 14.36 -16.59 1.91
CA GLY A 37 13.99 -17.02 0.56
C GLY A 37 12.56 -17.56 0.49
N VAL A 38 12.18 -18.43 1.42
CA VAL A 38 10.82 -18.98 1.51
C VAL A 38 9.79 -17.87 1.79
N PHE A 39 10.08 -16.98 2.74
CA PHE A 39 9.23 -15.83 3.04
C PHE A 39 9.08 -14.89 1.84
N TRP A 40 10.18 -14.61 1.14
CA TRP A 40 10.20 -13.74 -0.04
C TRP A 40 9.33 -14.29 -1.18
N VAL A 41 9.46 -15.60 -1.49
CA VAL A 41 8.62 -16.26 -2.49
C VAL A 41 7.14 -16.23 -2.08
N ALA A 42 6.83 -16.53 -0.81
CA ALA A 42 5.48 -16.46 -0.28
C ALA A 42 4.85 -15.09 -0.49
N GLN A 43 5.57 -14.03 -0.12
CA GLN A 43 5.09 -12.65 -0.27
C GLN A 43 4.96 -12.22 -1.73
N THR A 44 5.88 -12.67 -2.60
CA THR A 44 5.78 -12.40 -4.03
C THR A 44 4.52 -13.02 -4.63
N LEU A 45 4.23 -14.26 -4.28
CA LEU A 45 3.01 -14.96 -4.75
C LEU A 45 1.73 -14.32 -4.18
N SER A 46 1.76 -13.91 -2.91
CA SER A 46 0.61 -13.22 -2.27
C SER A 46 0.32 -11.88 -2.95
N VAL A 47 1.35 -11.03 -3.18
CA VAL A 47 1.17 -9.74 -3.87
C VAL A 47 0.72 -9.93 -5.33
N LEU A 48 1.22 -10.99 -6.00
CA LEU A 48 0.74 -11.35 -7.32
C LEU A 48 -0.75 -11.73 -7.27
N GLY A 49 -1.15 -12.54 -6.28
CA GLY A 49 -2.53 -12.93 -6.03
C GLY A 49 -3.45 -11.74 -5.76
N ASP A 50 -3.05 -10.79 -4.91
CA ASP A 50 -3.81 -9.57 -4.62
C ASP A 50 -4.21 -8.80 -5.90
N SER A 51 -3.38 -8.88 -6.96
CA SER A 51 -3.70 -8.29 -8.27
C SER A 51 -4.90 -8.96 -8.95
N PHE A 52 -5.15 -10.23 -8.67
CA PHE A 52 -6.31 -10.95 -9.21
C PHE A 52 -7.60 -10.45 -8.57
N ALA A 53 -7.64 -10.33 -7.24
CA ALA A 53 -8.81 -9.79 -6.55
C ALA A 53 -9.09 -8.33 -6.94
N LEU A 54 -8.03 -7.51 -7.10
CA LEU A 54 -8.14 -6.10 -7.52
C LEU A 54 -8.92 -5.93 -8.84
N ILE A 55 -8.76 -6.85 -9.78
CA ILE A 55 -9.43 -6.82 -11.08
C ILE A 55 -10.72 -7.65 -11.05
N ALA A 56 -10.68 -8.85 -10.47
CA ALA A 56 -11.77 -9.79 -10.56
C ALA A 56 -13.00 -9.39 -9.74
N LEU A 57 -12.83 -8.80 -8.54
CA LEU A 57 -13.97 -8.43 -7.70
C LEU A 57 -14.85 -7.34 -8.32
N PRO A 58 -14.31 -6.21 -8.84
CA PRO A 58 -15.09 -5.26 -9.60
C PRO A 58 -15.74 -5.86 -10.85
N LEU A 59 -15.03 -6.73 -11.59
CA LEU A 59 -15.58 -7.42 -12.76
C LEU A 59 -16.76 -8.34 -12.41
N LEU A 60 -16.69 -9.08 -11.30
CA LEU A 60 -17.81 -9.90 -10.82
C LEU A 60 -19.06 -9.07 -10.57
N VAL A 61 -18.91 -7.91 -9.92
CA VAL A 61 -20.02 -6.99 -9.70
C VAL A 61 -20.55 -6.44 -11.02
N LEU A 62 -19.65 -6.02 -11.92
CA LEU A 62 -20.03 -5.46 -13.21
C LEU A 62 -20.77 -6.47 -14.08
N HIS A 63 -20.23 -7.69 -14.23
CA HIS A 63 -20.84 -8.75 -15.04
C HIS A 63 -22.23 -9.18 -14.50
N ALA A 64 -22.37 -9.19 -13.18
CA ALA A 64 -23.62 -9.60 -12.55
C ALA A 64 -24.68 -8.50 -12.47
N THR A 65 -24.30 -7.21 -12.53
CA THR A 65 -25.23 -6.09 -12.26
C THR A 65 -25.25 -5.00 -13.33
N GLY A 66 -24.23 -4.92 -14.18
CA GLY A 66 -24.03 -3.82 -15.12
C GLY A 66 -23.78 -2.45 -14.45
N SER A 67 -23.61 -2.39 -13.11
CA SER A 67 -23.64 -1.15 -12.35
C SER A 67 -22.27 -0.76 -11.80
N VAL A 68 -21.70 0.33 -12.32
CA VAL A 68 -20.48 0.94 -11.78
C VAL A 68 -20.67 1.48 -10.35
N ALA A 69 -21.88 1.95 -10.02
CA ALA A 69 -22.18 2.42 -8.66
C ALA A 69 -22.06 1.29 -7.62
N ARG A 70 -22.47 0.06 -7.97
CA ARG A 70 -22.28 -1.11 -7.11
C ARG A 70 -20.81 -1.50 -6.99
N MET A 71 -20.01 -1.38 -8.06
CA MET A 71 -18.56 -1.58 -8.00
C MET A 71 -17.92 -0.62 -6.98
N GLY A 72 -18.17 0.68 -7.14
CA GLY A 72 -17.59 1.68 -6.23
C GLY A 72 -18.13 1.58 -4.80
N LEU A 73 -19.37 1.12 -4.60
CA LEU A 73 -19.87 0.82 -3.26
C LEU A 73 -19.11 -0.34 -2.63
N LEU A 74 -18.79 -1.38 -3.39
CA LEU A 74 -17.96 -2.50 -2.92
C LEU A 74 -16.56 -2.01 -2.48
N THR A 75 -15.90 -1.22 -3.34
CA THR A 75 -14.60 -0.60 -3.03
C THR A 75 -14.69 0.32 -1.81
N ALA A 76 -15.76 1.10 -1.68
CA ALA A 76 -15.98 1.98 -0.54
C ALA A 76 -16.12 1.21 0.79
N VAL A 77 -16.93 0.15 0.80
CA VAL A 77 -17.15 -0.66 2.01
C VAL A 77 -15.88 -1.42 2.40
N GLY A 78 -15.13 -1.96 1.43
CA GLY A 78 -13.82 -2.58 1.67
C GLY A 78 -12.81 -1.59 2.26
N GLY A 79 -12.66 -0.42 1.63
CA GLY A 79 -11.78 0.64 2.11
C GLY A 79 -12.15 1.15 3.51
N ALA A 80 -13.44 1.32 3.80
CA ALA A 80 -13.91 1.71 5.13
C ALA A 80 -13.55 0.65 6.20
N ALA A 81 -13.71 -0.64 5.87
CA ALA A 81 -13.35 -1.74 6.75
C ALA A 81 -11.84 -1.76 7.04
N SER A 82 -11.00 -1.52 6.02
CA SER A 82 -9.54 -1.42 6.18
C SER A 82 -9.15 -0.26 7.11
N VAL A 83 -9.77 0.92 6.96
CA VAL A 83 -9.53 2.09 7.83
C VAL A 83 -9.93 1.77 9.27
N VAL A 84 -11.12 1.22 9.49
CA VAL A 84 -11.60 0.84 10.83
C VAL A 84 -10.68 -0.20 11.47
N ALA A 85 -10.31 -1.25 10.72
CA ALA A 85 -9.39 -2.28 11.20
C ALA A 85 -8.02 -1.71 11.57
N GLY A 86 -7.52 -0.74 10.79
CA GLY A 86 -6.24 -0.07 11.02
C GLY A 86 -6.14 0.61 12.37
N VAL A 87 -7.24 1.17 12.89
CA VAL A 87 -7.30 1.80 14.22
C VAL A 87 -7.01 0.78 15.32
N PHE A 88 -7.47 -0.47 15.16
CA PHE A 88 -7.34 -1.52 16.17
C PHE A 88 -6.18 -2.49 15.92
N ALA A 89 -5.62 -2.48 14.70
CA ALA A 89 -4.61 -3.45 14.25
C ALA A 89 -3.39 -3.49 15.16
N GLY A 90 -2.87 -2.35 15.58
CA GLY A 90 -1.70 -2.26 16.48
C GLY A 90 -1.96 -2.97 17.81
N VAL A 91 -3.14 -2.78 18.41
CA VAL A 91 -3.49 -3.41 19.71
C VAL A 91 -3.58 -4.93 19.59
N VAL A 92 -4.12 -5.42 18.48
CA VAL A 92 -4.24 -6.86 18.21
C VAL A 92 -2.86 -7.47 17.98
N VAL A 93 -2.05 -6.86 17.13
CA VAL A 93 -0.70 -7.33 16.75
C VAL A 93 0.23 -7.37 17.96
N ASP A 94 0.09 -6.44 18.90
CA ASP A 94 0.92 -6.40 20.10
C ASP A 94 0.55 -7.49 21.15
N ARG A 95 -0.60 -8.15 21.01
CA ARG A 95 -1.07 -9.19 21.94
C ARG A 95 -0.87 -10.62 21.44
N VAL A 96 -0.68 -10.80 20.14
CA VAL A 96 -0.66 -12.12 19.51
C VAL A 96 0.75 -12.42 19.00
N ASP A 97 1.12 -13.69 18.97
CA ASP A 97 2.31 -14.13 18.24
C ASP A 97 2.19 -13.74 16.77
N ARG A 98 3.07 -12.84 16.33
CA ARG A 98 3.00 -12.22 15.02
C ARG A 98 3.10 -13.22 13.86
N ARG A 99 3.88 -14.30 14.04
CA ARG A 99 3.97 -15.38 13.05
C ARG A 99 2.63 -16.12 12.93
N LYS A 100 2.04 -16.50 14.09
CA LYS A 100 0.73 -17.15 14.10
C LYS A 100 -0.33 -16.25 13.51
N LEU A 101 -0.25 -14.95 13.79
CA LEU A 101 -1.18 -13.96 13.25
C LEU A 101 -1.09 -13.88 11.71
N LEU A 102 0.12 -13.85 11.11
CA LEU A 102 0.27 -13.87 9.66
C LEU A 102 -0.36 -15.11 9.04
N VAL A 103 -0.07 -16.31 9.60
CA VAL A 103 -0.64 -17.57 9.09
C VAL A 103 -2.17 -17.58 9.23
N ILE A 104 -2.71 -17.13 10.35
CA ILE A 104 -4.17 -17.06 10.58
C ILE A 104 -4.81 -16.07 9.59
N CYS A 105 -4.21 -14.89 9.38
CA CYS A 105 -4.71 -13.90 8.42
C CYS A 105 -4.77 -14.48 7.01
N ASP A 106 -3.71 -15.15 6.54
CA ASP A 106 -3.67 -15.77 5.23
C ASP A 106 -4.71 -16.90 5.10
N LEU A 107 -4.84 -17.77 6.11
CA LEU A 107 -5.84 -18.84 6.10
C LEU A 107 -7.27 -18.31 6.09
N VAL A 108 -7.55 -17.24 6.85
CA VAL A 108 -8.87 -16.59 6.87
C VAL A 108 -9.15 -15.95 5.50
N ARG A 109 -8.19 -15.22 4.90
CA ARG A 109 -8.34 -14.64 3.57
C ARG A 109 -8.53 -15.73 2.51
N MET A 110 -7.75 -16.80 2.57
CA MET A 110 -7.92 -17.97 1.71
C MET A 110 -9.36 -18.52 1.79
N ALA A 111 -9.85 -18.78 3.00
CA ALA A 111 -11.18 -19.34 3.19
C ALA A 111 -12.28 -18.40 2.68
N LEU A 112 -12.18 -17.11 3.02
CA LEU A 112 -13.13 -16.08 2.59
C LEU A 112 -13.19 -15.95 1.06
N TYR A 113 -12.04 -15.86 0.39
CA TYR A 113 -12.00 -15.73 -1.06
C TYR A 113 -12.36 -17.04 -1.77
N ALA A 114 -12.02 -18.21 -1.21
CA ALA A 114 -12.40 -19.50 -1.79
C ALA A 114 -13.93 -19.73 -1.80
N VAL A 115 -14.67 -19.14 -0.86
CA VAL A 115 -16.14 -19.22 -0.85
C VAL A 115 -16.74 -18.56 -2.09
N ILE A 116 -16.11 -17.52 -2.65
CA ILE A 116 -16.65 -16.79 -3.81
C ILE A 116 -16.79 -17.71 -5.03
N PRO A 117 -15.74 -18.36 -5.58
CA PRO A 117 -15.90 -19.22 -6.74
C PRO A 117 -16.80 -20.43 -6.45
N LEU A 118 -16.76 -20.98 -5.23
CA LEU A 118 -17.60 -22.10 -4.84
C LEU A 118 -19.09 -21.77 -4.90
N VAL A 119 -19.49 -20.60 -4.38
CA VAL A 119 -20.89 -20.14 -4.38
C VAL A 119 -21.30 -19.68 -5.78
N TRP A 120 -20.37 -19.10 -6.56
CA TRP A 120 -20.65 -18.59 -7.91
C TRP A 120 -21.07 -19.68 -8.89
N VAL A 121 -20.68 -20.94 -8.67
CA VAL A 121 -21.15 -22.11 -9.45
C VAL A 121 -22.67 -22.27 -9.39
N PHE A 122 -23.30 -21.90 -8.25
CA PHE A 122 -24.75 -21.97 -8.05
C PHE A 122 -25.49 -20.68 -8.49
N GLY A 123 -24.74 -19.71 -9.03
CA GLY A 123 -25.25 -18.42 -9.50
C GLY A 123 -24.67 -17.21 -8.76
N PRO A 124 -24.75 -16.03 -9.39
CA PRO A 124 -24.18 -14.81 -8.84
C PRO A 124 -24.85 -14.39 -7.51
N ARG A 125 -24.07 -14.28 -6.44
CA ARG A 125 -24.53 -13.86 -5.11
C ARG A 125 -23.79 -12.59 -4.70
N ILE A 126 -24.25 -11.44 -5.21
CA ILE A 126 -23.58 -10.15 -5.02
C ILE A 126 -23.42 -9.77 -3.55
N TRP A 127 -24.40 -10.07 -2.68
CA TRP A 127 -24.32 -9.79 -1.26
C TRP A 127 -23.09 -10.43 -0.60
N LEU A 128 -22.64 -11.59 -1.12
CA LEU A 128 -21.46 -12.29 -0.62
C LEU A 128 -20.19 -11.43 -0.76
N LEU A 129 -20.04 -10.71 -1.87
CA LEU A 129 -18.89 -9.83 -2.10
C LEU A 129 -18.83 -8.70 -1.09
N TYR A 130 -20.01 -8.13 -0.72
CA TYR A 130 -20.13 -7.08 0.28
C TYR A 130 -19.87 -7.54 1.72
N VAL A 131 -19.84 -8.85 1.98
CA VAL A 131 -19.44 -9.43 3.26
C VAL A 131 -17.97 -9.86 3.21
N VAL A 132 -17.57 -10.57 2.16
CA VAL A 132 -16.23 -11.15 2.05
C VAL A 132 -15.15 -10.08 1.91
N LEU A 133 -15.32 -9.10 0.99
CA LEU A 133 -14.28 -8.09 0.77
C LEU A 133 -13.97 -7.26 2.02
N PRO A 134 -14.93 -6.68 2.75
CA PRO A 134 -14.63 -5.91 3.95
C PRO A 134 -13.91 -6.73 5.03
N LEU A 135 -14.26 -8.01 5.18
CA LEU A 135 -13.58 -8.90 6.12
C LEU A 135 -12.14 -9.19 5.66
N CYS A 136 -11.93 -9.44 4.36
CA CYS A 136 -10.60 -9.63 3.79
C CYS A 136 -9.72 -8.39 3.96
N GLU A 137 -10.26 -7.20 3.71
CA GLU A 137 -9.56 -5.93 3.88
C GLU A 137 -9.18 -5.67 5.35
N ALA A 138 -10.10 -5.95 6.27
CA ALA A 138 -9.82 -5.84 7.71
C ALA A 138 -8.70 -6.79 8.15
N VAL A 139 -8.76 -8.05 7.71
CA VAL A 139 -7.72 -9.06 7.99
C VAL A 139 -6.41 -8.72 7.31
N GLY A 140 -6.45 -8.22 6.06
CA GLY A 140 -5.29 -7.73 5.32
C GLY A 140 -4.58 -6.57 6.02
N MET A 141 -5.34 -5.69 6.68
CA MET A 141 -4.76 -4.60 7.48
C MET A 141 -4.01 -5.13 8.72
N LEU A 142 -4.57 -6.14 9.41
CA LEU A 142 -3.88 -6.82 10.52
C LEU A 142 -2.58 -7.48 10.04
N PHE A 143 -2.63 -8.16 8.89
CA PHE A 143 -1.45 -8.76 8.25
C PHE A 143 -0.38 -7.70 7.98
N SER A 144 -0.73 -6.58 7.37
CA SER A 144 0.21 -5.51 7.01
C SER A 144 0.95 -4.94 8.21
N VAL A 145 0.26 -4.74 9.34
CA VAL A 145 0.88 -4.23 10.57
C VAL A 145 1.82 -5.27 11.18
N ALA A 146 1.42 -6.55 11.21
CA ALA A 146 2.25 -7.63 11.71
C ALA A 146 3.49 -7.88 10.83
N TYR A 147 3.33 -7.83 9.52
CA TYR A 147 4.36 -8.05 8.50
C TYR A 147 5.60 -7.18 8.70
N VAL A 148 5.44 -5.88 8.93
CA VAL A 148 6.57 -4.96 9.13
C VAL A 148 7.50 -5.42 10.26
N THR A 149 6.92 -5.89 11.36
CA THR A 149 7.70 -6.35 12.51
C THR A 149 8.32 -7.74 12.26
N VAL A 150 7.60 -8.60 11.55
CA VAL A 150 8.07 -9.96 11.23
C VAL A 150 9.27 -9.92 10.28
N VAL A 151 9.26 -9.07 9.27
CA VAL A 151 10.42 -8.87 8.37
C VAL A 151 11.66 -8.46 9.17
N ARG A 152 11.51 -7.51 10.10
CA ARG A 152 12.61 -7.08 10.98
C ARG A 152 13.19 -8.24 11.82
N ASN A 153 12.31 -9.09 12.37
CA ASN A 153 12.73 -10.23 13.20
C ASN A 153 13.36 -11.36 12.38
N LEU A 154 13.05 -11.44 11.09
CA LEU A 154 13.59 -12.46 10.19
C LEU A 154 15.02 -12.16 9.78
N VAL A 155 15.33 -10.92 9.40
CA VAL A 155 16.62 -10.56 8.81
C VAL A 155 17.55 -9.75 9.74
N GLY A 156 17.03 -9.23 10.85
CA GLY A 156 17.74 -8.31 11.74
C GLY A 156 17.74 -6.87 11.22
N VAL A 157 18.14 -5.93 12.11
CA VAL A 157 18.07 -4.48 11.83
C VAL A 157 19.08 -4.09 10.73
N GLU A 158 20.25 -4.69 10.71
CA GLU A 158 21.33 -4.35 9.77
C GLU A 158 20.99 -4.66 8.31
N ARG A 159 20.15 -5.66 8.08
CA ARG A 159 19.82 -6.16 6.73
C ARG A 159 18.39 -5.84 6.28
N ILE A 160 17.65 -5.08 7.08
CA ILE A 160 16.24 -4.74 6.80
C ILE A 160 16.09 -3.94 5.49
N THR A 161 17.07 -3.10 5.17
CA THR A 161 17.07 -2.30 3.93
C THR A 161 17.23 -3.19 2.69
N GLU A 162 18.12 -4.18 2.74
CA GLU A 162 18.31 -5.17 1.66
C GLU A 162 17.05 -6.03 1.47
N ALA A 163 16.47 -6.50 2.58
CA ALA A 163 15.23 -7.31 2.56
C ALA A 163 14.06 -6.52 1.96
N ASN A 164 13.82 -5.31 2.45
CA ASN A 164 12.75 -4.45 1.93
C ASN A 164 12.99 -4.08 0.45
N GLY A 165 14.25 -3.85 0.05
CA GLY A 165 14.59 -3.61 -1.35
C GLY A 165 14.16 -4.75 -2.26
N ARG A 166 14.40 -6.01 -1.86
CA ARG A 166 14.00 -7.19 -2.63
C ARG A 166 12.48 -7.39 -2.64
N LEU A 167 11.83 -7.26 -1.48
CA LEU A 167 10.38 -7.37 -1.35
C LEU A 167 9.68 -6.31 -2.23
N ASN A 168 10.15 -5.07 -2.20
CA ASN A 168 9.59 -4.00 -3.01
C ASN A 168 9.84 -4.20 -4.52
N ALA A 169 11.03 -4.68 -4.91
CA ALA A 169 11.34 -4.96 -6.31
C ALA A 169 10.43 -6.04 -6.90
N THR A 170 10.16 -7.12 -6.14
CA THR A 170 9.25 -8.17 -6.59
C THR A 170 7.78 -7.75 -6.52
N ALA A 171 7.40 -6.93 -5.53
CA ALA A 171 6.06 -6.32 -5.49
C ALA A 171 5.82 -5.43 -6.72
N ALA A 172 6.82 -4.64 -7.14
CA ALA A 172 6.74 -3.84 -8.36
C ALA A 172 6.60 -4.72 -9.62
N ALA A 173 7.37 -5.82 -9.71
CA ALA A 173 7.25 -6.79 -10.81
C ALA A 173 5.87 -7.47 -10.81
N ALA A 174 5.36 -7.87 -9.64
CA ALA A 174 4.01 -8.42 -9.48
C ALA A 174 2.93 -7.41 -9.86
N GLY A 175 3.13 -6.13 -9.55
CA GLY A 175 2.22 -5.05 -9.95
C GLY A 175 2.11 -4.87 -11.47
N VAL A 176 3.12 -5.28 -12.24
CA VAL A 176 3.06 -5.29 -13.72
C VAL A 176 2.48 -6.61 -14.24
N ALA A 177 3.03 -7.74 -13.79
CA ALA A 177 2.63 -9.05 -14.28
C ALA A 177 1.25 -9.49 -13.79
N GLY A 178 0.91 -9.16 -12.54
CA GLY A 178 -0.33 -9.57 -11.89
C GLY A 178 -1.60 -9.15 -12.64
N PRO A 179 -1.78 -7.88 -12.97
CA PRO A 179 -2.93 -7.43 -13.74
C PRO A 179 -3.09 -8.12 -15.10
N VAL A 180 -1.98 -8.38 -15.83
CA VAL A 180 -2.02 -9.14 -17.09
C VAL A 180 -2.53 -10.55 -16.84
N CYS A 181 -1.92 -11.26 -15.89
CA CYS A 181 -2.32 -12.62 -15.54
C CYS A 181 -3.78 -12.66 -15.06
N ALA A 182 -4.18 -11.72 -14.22
CA ALA A 182 -5.55 -11.61 -13.71
C ALA A 182 -6.56 -11.36 -14.83
N GLY A 183 -6.27 -10.45 -15.76
CA GLY A 183 -7.12 -10.16 -16.91
C GLY A 183 -7.24 -11.36 -17.85
N LEU A 184 -6.15 -12.08 -18.12
CA LEU A 184 -6.17 -13.30 -18.93
C LEU A 184 -6.97 -14.41 -18.27
N VAL A 185 -6.75 -14.68 -16.99
CA VAL A 185 -7.52 -15.70 -16.24
C VAL A 185 -8.99 -15.33 -16.19
N ALA A 186 -9.31 -14.04 -15.94
CA ALA A 186 -10.69 -13.57 -15.95
C ALA A 186 -11.35 -13.73 -17.32
N ALA A 187 -10.61 -13.47 -18.41
CA ALA A 187 -11.13 -13.62 -19.77
C ALA A 187 -11.37 -15.09 -20.19
N TRP A 188 -10.51 -16.02 -19.76
CA TRP A 188 -10.60 -17.43 -20.19
C TRP A 188 -11.43 -18.28 -19.24
N LEU A 189 -11.31 -18.09 -17.94
CA LEU A 189 -11.92 -18.92 -16.90
C LEU A 189 -13.00 -18.19 -16.10
N GLY A 190 -13.18 -16.90 -16.39
CA GLY A 190 -14.09 -16.01 -15.68
C GLY A 190 -13.48 -15.37 -14.41
N PRO A 191 -14.04 -14.23 -13.98
CA PRO A 191 -13.51 -13.49 -12.84
C PRO A 191 -13.57 -14.26 -11.50
N ALA A 192 -14.55 -15.17 -11.33
CA ALA A 192 -14.65 -15.99 -10.12
C ALA A 192 -13.42 -16.94 -9.98
N ALA A 193 -12.94 -17.51 -11.09
CA ALA A 193 -11.72 -18.32 -11.09
C ALA A 193 -10.48 -17.51 -10.72
N ALA A 194 -10.40 -16.23 -11.16
CA ALA A 194 -9.33 -15.33 -10.79
C ALA A 194 -9.28 -15.08 -9.27
N VAL A 195 -10.45 -14.91 -8.61
CA VAL A 195 -10.52 -14.84 -7.13
C VAL A 195 -10.06 -16.15 -6.49
N GLY A 196 -10.36 -17.29 -7.11
CA GLY A 196 -9.88 -18.62 -6.67
C GLY A 196 -8.36 -18.75 -6.70
N VAL A 197 -7.69 -18.17 -7.71
CA VAL A 197 -6.22 -18.11 -7.80
C VAL A 197 -5.65 -17.28 -6.66
N ASP A 198 -6.26 -16.15 -6.34
CA ASP A 198 -5.86 -15.33 -5.20
C ASP A 198 -6.05 -16.09 -3.88
N ALA A 199 -7.19 -16.75 -3.68
CA ALA A 199 -7.40 -17.60 -2.51
C ALA A 199 -6.30 -18.67 -2.37
N ALA A 200 -5.90 -19.32 -3.46
CA ALA A 200 -4.82 -20.30 -3.45
C ALA A 200 -3.46 -19.66 -3.09
N SER A 201 -3.19 -18.43 -3.54
CA SER A 201 -1.96 -17.71 -3.22
C SER A 201 -1.79 -17.48 -1.71
N PHE A 202 -2.89 -17.15 -0.99
CA PHE A 202 -2.88 -17.04 0.46
C PHE A 202 -2.62 -18.38 1.15
N GLY A 203 -3.16 -19.48 0.60
CA GLY A 203 -2.88 -20.82 1.10
C GLY A 203 -1.39 -21.18 1.01
N VAL A 204 -0.77 -20.88 -0.13
CA VAL A 204 0.68 -21.06 -0.33
C VAL A 204 1.46 -20.16 0.62
N SER A 205 1.08 -18.89 0.77
CA SER A 205 1.71 -17.95 1.72
C SER A 205 1.63 -18.49 3.16
N ALA A 206 0.45 -18.89 3.62
CA ALA A 206 0.25 -19.46 4.95
C ALA A 206 1.15 -20.68 5.21
N ALA A 207 1.22 -21.60 4.25
CA ALA A 207 2.08 -22.78 4.33
C ALA A 207 3.56 -22.39 4.43
N CYS A 208 4.03 -21.52 3.52
CA CYS A 208 5.41 -21.04 3.52
C CYS A 208 5.79 -20.32 4.81
N VAL A 209 4.98 -19.36 5.28
CA VAL A 209 5.22 -18.65 6.55
C VAL A 209 5.20 -19.62 7.74
N GLY A 210 4.35 -20.66 7.66
CA GLY A 210 4.30 -21.75 8.63
C GLY A 210 5.61 -22.55 8.74
N PHE A 211 6.41 -22.66 7.69
CA PHE A 211 7.70 -23.37 7.68
C PHE A 211 8.89 -22.47 8.03
N VAL A 212 8.75 -21.15 7.96
CA VAL A 212 9.85 -20.19 8.25
C VAL A 212 10.19 -20.20 9.75
N ARG A 213 11.47 -20.25 10.07
CA ARG A 213 12.00 -20.12 11.44
C ARG A 213 12.45 -18.69 11.68
N PHE A 214 11.76 -17.98 12.55
CA PHE A 214 12.12 -16.61 12.92
C PHE A 214 13.21 -16.61 13.99
N LYS A 215 14.31 -15.88 13.78
CA LYS A 215 15.47 -15.80 14.69
C LYS A 215 15.16 -15.01 15.98
N GLY A 216 14.16 -14.12 15.94
CA GLY A 216 13.73 -13.30 17.09
C GLY A 216 12.44 -13.81 17.74
N THR A 217 12.14 -13.32 18.93
CA THR A 217 10.86 -13.59 19.58
C THR A 217 9.75 -12.95 18.79
N THR A 218 8.85 -13.78 18.24
CA THR A 218 7.60 -13.32 17.61
C THR A 218 6.53 -13.08 18.68
N ARG A 219 6.80 -13.46 19.93
CA ARG A 219 5.95 -13.18 21.08
C ARG A 219 6.03 -11.71 21.48
N PRO A 220 4.92 -11.12 21.86
CA PRO A 220 4.92 -9.80 22.46
C PRO A 220 5.82 -9.80 23.71
N ALA A 221 6.61 -8.74 23.89
CA ALA A 221 7.26 -8.53 25.19
C ALA A 221 6.16 -8.44 26.27
N PRO A 222 6.39 -8.98 27.49
CA PRO A 222 5.48 -8.78 28.60
C PRO A 222 5.42 -7.27 28.89
N GLY A 223 4.48 -6.59 28.27
CA GLY A 223 4.18 -5.18 28.54
C GLY A 223 3.13 -5.06 29.66
N PRO A 224 3.00 -3.90 30.31
CA PRO A 224 1.96 -3.70 31.30
C PRO A 224 0.60 -4.06 30.70
N VAL A 225 -0.16 -4.86 31.44
CA VAL A 225 -1.49 -5.39 31.11
C VAL A 225 -2.29 -4.30 30.41
N ALA A 226 -2.65 -4.53 29.15
CA ALA A 226 -3.43 -3.59 28.36
C ALA A 226 -4.87 -3.55 28.88
N GLY A 227 -5.08 -2.75 29.90
CA GLY A 227 -6.40 -2.28 30.31
C GLY A 227 -6.85 -1.10 29.43
N THR A 228 -7.95 -0.47 29.81
CA THR A 228 -8.51 0.76 29.19
C THR A 228 -7.48 1.85 28.84
N GLY A 229 -6.26 1.79 29.41
CA GLY A 229 -5.14 2.65 29.10
C GLY A 229 -4.50 2.48 27.71
N ALA A 230 -4.61 1.31 27.04
CA ALA A 230 -4.00 1.13 25.72
C ALA A 230 -4.76 1.89 24.63
N VAL A 231 -6.09 1.82 24.64
CA VAL A 231 -6.94 2.59 23.73
C VAL A 231 -6.77 4.09 23.97
N ARG A 232 -6.70 4.50 25.23
CA ARG A 232 -6.44 5.91 25.60
C ARG A 232 -5.08 6.38 25.10
N ARG A 233 -4.04 5.56 25.18
CA ARG A 233 -2.71 5.90 24.62
C ARG A 233 -2.74 6.05 23.11
N LEU A 234 -3.40 5.13 22.40
CA LEU A 234 -3.57 5.24 20.96
C LEU A 234 -4.26 6.54 20.55
N TRP A 235 -5.34 6.90 21.25
CA TRP A 235 -6.01 8.18 21.02
C TRP A 235 -5.11 9.37 21.35
N THR A 236 -4.36 9.31 22.43
CA THR A 236 -3.42 10.36 22.81
C THR A 236 -2.31 10.52 21.76
N ASP A 237 -1.77 9.40 21.26
CA ASP A 237 -0.73 9.41 20.23
C ASP A 237 -1.26 9.89 18.86
N LEU A 238 -2.46 9.46 18.49
CA LEU A 238 -3.14 9.94 17.30
C LEU A 238 -3.42 11.45 17.38
N LEU A 239 -3.98 11.91 18.51
CA LEU A 239 -4.25 13.33 18.74
C LEU A 239 -2.98 14.18 18.76
N ALA A 240 -1.87 13.66 19.30
CA ALA A 240 -0.58 14.33 19.24
C ALA A 240 -0.09 14.47 17.78
N GLY A 241 -0.24 13.43 16.97
CA GLY A 241 0.07 13.47 15.54
C GLY A 241 -0.83 14.44 14.76
N VAL A 242 -2.15 14.40 14.99
CA VAL A 242 -3.11 15.34 14.40
C VAL A 242 -2.80 16.78 14.81
N SER A 243 -2.52 17.02 16.10
CA SER A 243 -2.16 18.35 16.60
C SER A 243 -0.93 18.92 15.90
N PHE A 244 0.10 18.09 15.68
CA PHE A 244 1.29 18.51 14.94
C PHE A 244 0.95 18.85 13.49
N LEU A 245 0.18 17.98 12.79
CA LEU A 245 -0.23 18.20 11.40
C LEU A 245 -1.02 19.49 11.23
N VAL A 246 -1.97 19.77 12.15
CA VAL A 246 -2.82 20.96 12.07
C VAL A 246 -2.04 22.25 12.40
N ARG A 247 -1.06 22.17 13.31
CA ARG A 247 -0.24 23.33 13.69
C ARG A 247 0.84 23.68 12.67
N HIS A 248 1.34 22.69 11.93
CA HIS A 248 2.37 22.94 10.91
C HIS A 248 1.72 23.49 9.63
N PRO A 249 2.05 24.71 9.18
CA PRO A 249 1.32 25.39 8.10
C PRO A 249 1.32 24.61 6.79
N VAL A 250 2.48 24.08 6.38
CA VAL A 250 2.60 23.30 5.14
C VAL A 250 1.92 21.93 5.26
N LEU A 251 2.12 21.19 6.36
CA LEU A 251 1.56 19.85 6.51
C LEU A 251 0.03 19.87 6.63
N ARG A 252 -0.54 20.88 7.27
CA ARG A 252 -1.99 21.06 7.36
C ARG A 252 -2.62 21.13 5.98
N VAL A 253 -2.11 22.03 5.14
CA VAL A 253 -2.64 22.22 3.78
C VAL A 253 -2.39 20.98 2.93
N LEU A 254 -1.18 20.44 2.96
CA LEU A 254 -0.82 19.24 2.22
C LEU A 254 -1.72 18.04 2.59
N THR A 255 -2.05 17.88 3.89
CA THR A 255 -2.94 16.80 4.35
C THR A 255 -4.35 16.98 3.78
N VAL A 256 -4.91 18.18 3.84
CA VAL A 256 -6.25 18.47 3.30
C VAL A 256 -6.28 18.25 1.79
N LEU A 257 -5.33 18.80 1.04
CA LEU A 257 -5.27 18.69 -0.41
C LEU A 257 -5.08 17.23 -0.87
N LEU A 258 -4.22 16.47 -0.18
CA LEU A 258 -4.03 15.04 -0.49
C LEU A 258 -5.24 14.19 -0.12
N SER A 259 -5.93 14.49 1.00
CA SER A 259 -7.16 13.79 1.36
C SER A 259 -8.26 14.02 0.32
N PHE A 260 -8.37 15.26 -0.17
CA PHE A 260 -9.30 15.58 -1.25
C PHE A 260 -8.89 14.94 -2.58
N PHE A 261 -7.60 14.91 -2.90
CA PHE A 261 -7.08 14.18 -4.06
C PHE A 261 -7.42 12.67 -3.97
N SER A 262 -7.22 12.03 -2.81
CA SER A 262 -7.62 10.63 -2.62
C SER A 262 -9.13 10.42 -2.72
N PHE A 263 -9.94 11.34 -2.21
CA PHE A 263 -11.39 11.32 -2.41
C PHE A 263 -11.75 11.30 -3.89
N LEU A 264 -11.07 12.09 -4.73
CA LEU A 264 -11.30 12.18 -6.17
C LEU A 264 -10.76 10.99 -6.96
N THR A 265 -9.86 10.16 -6.40
CA THR A 265 -9.11 9.19 -7.19
C THR A 265 -9.23 7.74 -6.74
N LEU A 266 -9.74 7.44 -5.53
CA LEU A 266 -9.85 6.05 -5.05
C LEU A 266 -10.77 5.19 -5.94
N GLY A 267 -11.85 5.76 -6.46
CA GLY A 267 -12.78 5.09 -7.39
C GLY A 267 -12.27 4.97 -8.83
N LEU A 268 -11.05 5.41 -9.13
CA LEU A 268 -10.53 5.43 -10.50
C LEU A 268 -10.44 4.03 -11.11
N ASN A 269 -10.03 3.02 -10.34
CA ASN A 269 -9.94 1.65 -10.84
C ASN A 269 -11.31 1.16 -11.32
N ASP A 270 -12.37 1.40 -10.56
CA ASP A 270 -13.73 1.03 -10.93
C ASP A 270 -14.21 1.79 -12.17
N LEU A 271 -13.89 3.09 -12.27
CA LEU A 271 -14.19 3.90 -13.45
C LEU A 271 -13.46 3.41 -14.70
N LEU A 272 -12.17 3.05 -14.58
CA LEU A 272 -11.38 2.50 -15.68
C LEU A 272 -11.96 1.17 -16.20
N ILE A 273 -12.27 0.26 -15.29
CA ILE A 273 -12.88 -1.04 -15.63
C ILE A 273 -14.22 -0.81 -16.32
N TYR A 274 -15.06 0.05 -15.77
CA TYR A 274 -16.37 0.36 -16.36
C TYR A 274 -16.24 1.02 -17.73
N HIS A 275 -15.34 2.00 -17.89
CA HIS A 275 -15.10 2.67 -19.17
C HIS A 275 -14.62 1.68 -20.25
N LEU A 276 -13.67 0.79 -19.92
CA LEU A 276 -13.18 -0.22 -20.86
C LEU A 276 -14.26 -1.24 -21.26
N LYS A 277 -15.05 -1.69 -20.28
CA LYS A 277 -16.08 -2.73 -20.50
C LYS A 277 -17.35 -2.18 -21.12
N HIS A 278 -17.87 -1.09 -20.58
CA HIS A 278 -19.17 -0.53 -20.97
C HIS A 278 -19.06 0.44 -22.16
N ASP A 279 -18.14 1.42 -22.08
CA ASP A 279 -18.07 2.46 -23.10
C ASP A 279 -17.28 2.05 -24.34
N LEU A 280 -16.22 1.22 -24.13
CA LEU A 280 -15.37 0.74 -25.24
C LEU A 280 -15.64 -0.71 -25.65
N GLY A 281 -16.47 -1.46 -24.92
CA GLY A 281 -16.85 -2.83 -25.24
C GLY A 281 -15.67 -3.82 -25.26
N ARG A 282 -14.63 -3.60 -24.41
CA ARG A 282 -13.40 -4.39 -24.41
C ARG A 282 -13.51 -5.59 -23.47
N ASP A 283 -12.67 -6.59 -23.71
CA ASP A 283 -12.57 -7.80 -22.89
C ASP A 283 -11.80 -7.58 -21.57
N ASP A 284 -11.79 -8.57 -20.71
CA ASP A 284 -11.10 -8.51 -19.42
C ASP A 284 -9.57 -8.50 -19.57
N ALA A 285 -9.05 -9.06 -20.67
CA ALA A 285 -7.62 -9.00 -20.98
C ALA A 285 -7.14 -7.57 -21.26
N ALA A 286 -7.97 -6.75 -21.93
CA ALA A 286 -7.67 -5.33 -22.14
C ALA A 286 -7.61 -4.57 -20.82
N VAL A 287 -8.49 -4.88 -19.86
CA VAL A 287 -8.42 -4.32 -18.49
C VAL A 287 -7.07 -4.63 -17.85
N GLY A 288 -6.67 -5.91 -17.82
CA GLY A 288 -5.38 -6.32 -17.27
C GLY A 288 -4.19 -5.60 -17.95
N THR A 289 -4.23 -5.44 -19.26
CA THR A 289 -3.19 -4.74 -20.03
C THR A 289 -3.08 -3.26 -19.64
N VAL A 290 -4.20 -2.56 -19.48
CA VAL A 290 -4.23 -1.14 -19.06
C VAL A 290 -3.62 -0.98 -17.66
N PHE A 291 -3.97 -1.84 -16.72
CA PHE A 291 -3.40 -1.80 -15.36
C PHE A 291 -1.91 -2.13 -15.34
N ALA A 292 -1.45 -3.07 -16.17
CA ALA A 292 -0.02 -3.39 -16.29
C ALA A 292 0.80 -2.21 -16.85
N VAL A 293 0.30 -1.55 -17.89
CA VAL A 293 0.93 -0.33 -18.43
C VAL A 293 0.91 0.80 -17.40
N GLY A 294 -0.19 0.91 -16.62
CA GLY A 294 -0.29 1.82 -15.47
C GLY A 294 0.79 1.57 -14.41
N ALA A 295 1.04 0.30 -14.08
CA ALA A 295 2.09 -0.08 -13.12
C ALA A 295 3.50 0.28 -13.62
N LEU A 296 3.77 0.17 -14.94
CA LEU A 296 5.01 0.67 -15.54
C LEU A 296 5.15 2.19 -15.36
N GLY A 297 4.05 2.93 -15.48
CA GLY A 297 4.02 4.37 -15.16
C GLY A 297 4.43 4.65 -13.72
N THR A 298 3.88 3.88 -12.75
CA THR A 298 4.24 3.99 -11.32
C THR A 298 5.74 3.78 -11.10
N ILE A 299 6.31 2.74 -11.71
CA ILE A 299 7.75 2.45 -11.62
C ILE A 299 8.57 3.60 -12.21
N ALA A 300 8.21 4.09 -13.39
CA ALA A 300 8.88 5.22 -14.01
C ALA A 300 8.84 6.48 -13.13
N GLY A 301 7.68 6.80 -12.53
CA GLY A 301 7.53 7.90 -11.57
C GLY A 301 8.45 7.75 -10.35
N ALA A 302 8.49 6.55 -9.76
CA ALA A 302 9.33 6.26 -8.61
C ALA A 302 10.85 6.41 -8.93
N LEU A 303 11.28 6.05 -10.12
CA LEU A 303 12.68 6.21 -10.56
C LEU A 303 13.04 7.68 -10.85
N LEU A 304 12.10 8.45 -11.34
CA LEU A 304 12.32 9.83 -11.78
C LEU A 304 12.19 10.85 -10.64
N VAL A 305 11.40 10.56 -9.59
CA VAL A 305 11.04 11.52 -8.53
C VAL A 305 12.26 12.18 -7.89
N ALA A 306 13.31 11.43 -7.56
CA ALA A 306 14.51 11.96 -6.91
C ALA A 306 15.25 12.97 -7.82
N ARG A 307 15.29 12.72 -9.13
CA ARG A 307 15.93 13.62 -10.11
C ARG A 307 15.09 14.89 -10.31
N VAL A 308 13.78 14.74 -10.49
CA VAL A 308 12.86 15.86 -10.70
C VAL A 308 12.82 16.77 -9.48
N ARG A 309 12.66 16.19 -8.28
CA ARG A 309 12.63 16.96 -7.02
C ARG A 309 13.93 17.72 -6.75
N ARG A 310 15.09 17.14 -7.06
CA ARG A 310 16.38 17.82 -6.89
C ARG A 310 16.54 19.01 -7.84
N ARG A 311 15.92 19.00 -9.02
CA ARG A 311 16.01 20.08 -10.01
C ARG A 311 14.99 21.19 -9.77
N LEU A 312 13.75 20.84 -9.44
CA LEU A 312 12.63 21.78 -9.37
C LEU A 312 12.23 22.13 -7.92
N GLY A 313 12.73 21.39 -6.92
CA GLY A 313 12.26 21.53 -5.55
C GLY A 313 10.95 20.80 -5.28
N PHE A 314 10.45 20.87 -4.03
CA PHE A 314 9.23 20.19 -3.59
C PHE A 314 7.98 20.77 -4.26
N GLY A 315 7.73 22.07 -4.13
CA GLY A 315 6.49 22.71 -4.56
C GLY A 315 6.17 22.49 -6.02
N PRO A 316 7.02 22.94 -6.98
CA PRO A 316 6.77 22.73 -8.41
C PRO A 316 6.65 21.25 -8.81
N THR A 317 7.41 20.34 -8.18
CA THR A 317 7.32 18.92 -8.46
C THR A 317 5.97 18.34 -8.03
N TRP A 318 5.51 18.65 -6.82
CA TRP A 318 4.25 18.14 -6.28
C TRP A 318 3.05 18.74 -7.02
N ILE A 319 3.02 20.05 -7.17
CA ILE A 319 1.94 20.80 -7.84
C ILE A 319 1.81 20.36 -9.31
N GLY A 320 2.93 20.32 -10.03
CA GLY A 320 2.97 19.88 -11.42
C GLY A 320 2.49 18.42 -11.56
N SER A 321 2.88 17.55 -10.64
CA SER A 321 2.43 16.15 -10.65
C SER A 321 0.92 16.02 -10.46
N VAL A 322 0.33 16.75 -9.50
CA VAL A 322 -1.12 16.74 -9.26
C VAL A 322 -1.88 17.33 -10.45
N ALA A 323 -1.36 18.40 -11.04
CA ALA A 323 -1.96 19.01 -12.25
C ALA A 323 -1.97 18.03 -13.44
N VAL A 324 -0.85 17.35 -13.70
CA VAL A 324 -0.75 16.32 -14.74
C VAL A 324 -1.70 15.15 -14.46
N CYS A 325 -1.81 14.70 -13.20
CA CYS A 325 -2.82 13.70 -12.80
C CYS A 325 -4.23 14.18 -13.13
N GLY A 326 -4.58 15.44 -12.84
CA GLY A 326 -5.89 16.01 -13.17
C GLY A 326 -6.16 16.03 -14.68
N CYS A 327 -5.19 16.45 -15.50
CA CYS A 327 -5.30 16.43 -16.95
C CYS A 327 -5.45 15.01 -17.50
N ALA A 328 -4.67 14.06 -16.98
CA ALA A 328 -4.78 12.64 -17.37
C ALA A 328 -6.14 12.06 -17.02
N LEU A 329 -6.66 12.35 -15.82
CA LEU A 329 -7.98 11.90 -15.37
C LEU A 329 -9.10 12.49 -16.23
N ALA A 330 -9.03 13.78 -16.56
CA ALA A 330 -9.97 14.41 -17.48
C ALA A 330 -9.94 13.76 -18.88
N GLY A 331 -8.75 13.44 -19.38
CA GLY A 331 -8.56 12.78 -20.67
C GLY A 331 -9.07 11.34 -20.73
N LEU A 332 -9.04 10.61 -19.61
CA LEU A 332 -9.43 9.20 -19.56
C LEU A 332 -10.87 8.97 -20.01
N GLY A 333 -11.81 9.81 -19.57
CA GLY A 333 -13.21 9.71 -19.96
C GLY A 333 -13.48 9.95 -21.45
N TRP A 334 -12.56 10.62 -22.17
CA TRP A 334 -12.66 10.91 -23.60
C TRP A 334 -11.86 9.93 -24.46
N ALA A 335 -11.02 9.12 -23.87
CA ALA A 335 -10.18 8.17 -24.59
C ALA A 335 -11.02 7.09 -25.27
N ARG A 336 -10.91 6.93 -26.58
CA ARG A 336 -11.70 6.01 -27.40
C ARG A 336 -10.94 4.75 -27.80
N SER A 337 -9.68 4.60 -27.37
CA SER A 337 -8.85 3.45 -27.71
C SER A 337 -8.11 2.92 -26.48
N VAL A 338 -7.90 1.61 -26.43
CA VAL A 338 -7.16 0.96 -25.34
C VAL A 338 -5.75 1.55 -25.15
N PRO A 339 -4.96 1.79 -26.21
CA PRO A 339 -3.64 2.42 -26.03
C PRO A 339 -3.70 3.83 -25.43
N ALA A 340 -4.72 4.64 -25.77
CA ALA A 340 -4.89 5.97 -25.18
C ALA A 340 -5.26 5.87 -23.69
N VAL A 341 -6.18 4.98 -23.32
CA VAL A 341 -6.52 4.72 -21.90
C VAL A 341 -5.29 4.24 -21.14
N ALA A 342 -4.54 3.29 -21.69
CA ALA A 342 -3.32 2.77 -21.07
C ALA A 342 -2.26 3.86 -20.85
N ALA A 343 -2.01 4.69 -21.85
CA ALA A 343 -1.05 5.79 -21.76
C ALA A 343 -1.46 6.83 -20.70
N LEU A 344 -2.73 7.25 -20.69
CA LEU A 344 -3.25 8.19 -19.70
C LEU A 344 -3.24 7.60 -18.28
N THR A 345 -3.53 6.30 -18.13
CA THR A 345 -3.42 5.57 -16.85
C THR A 345 -1.96 5.55 -16.38
N ALA A 346 -1.01 5.27 -17.28
CA ALA A 346 0.42 5.28 -16.94
C ALA A 346 0.89 6.67 -16.50
N VAL A 347 0.46 7.72 -17.20
CA VAL A 347 0.73 9.11 -16.82
C VAL A 347 0.15 9.42 -15.44
N PHE A 348 -1.13 9.09 -15.22
CA PHE A 348 -1.81 9.32 -13.95
C PHE A 348 -1.09 8.62 -12.78
N LEU A 349 -0.85 7.32 -12.90
CA LEU A 349 -0.20 6.53 -11.84
C LEU A 349 1.27 6.92 -11.65
N GLY A 350 1.98 7.26 -12.72
CA GLY A 350 3.36 7.72 -12.67
C GLY A 350 3.52 9.03 -11.90
N PHE A 351 2.75 10.05 -12.27
CA PHE A 351 2.78 11.34 -11.57
C PHE A 351 2.14 11.27 -10.18
N GLY A 352 1.15 10.41 -9.97
CA GLY A 352 0.62 10.08 -8.64
C GLY A 352 1.70 9.50 -7.72
N SER A 353 2.55 8.59 -8.23
CA SER A 353 3.72 8.06 -7.52
C SER A 353 4.73 9.16 -7.17
N VAL A 354 4.99 10.10 -8.09
CA VAL A 354 5.86 11.26 -7.81
C VAL A 354 5.28 12.13 -6.71
N ALA A 355 4.00 12.49 -6.78
CA ALA A 355 3.33 13.31 -5.76
C ALA A 355 3.33 12.66 -4.39
N GLY A 356 3.00 11.36 -4.32
CA GLY A 356 2.99 10.57 -3.09
C GLY A 356 4.38 10.49 -2.44
N THR A 357 5.41 10.19 -3.22
CA THR A 357 6.79 10.11 -2.73
C THR A 357 7.30 11.46 -2.25
N CYS A 358 7.03 12.54 -2.97
CA CYS A 358 7.37 13.91 -2.55
C CYS A 358 6.71 14.27 -1.22
N SER A 359 5.42 13.98 -1.07
CA SER A 359 4.67 14.23 0.17
C SER A 359 5.21 13.43 1.35
N MET A 360 5.56 12.16 1.14
CA MET A 360 6.15 11.32 2.20
C MET A 360 7.52 11.86 2.63
N SER A 361 8.38 12.22 1.68
CA SER A 361 9.70 12.75 1.97
C SER A 361 9.62 14.07 2.74
N LEU A 362 8.73 14.99 2.33
CA LEU A 362 8.57 16.26 3.06
C LEU A 362 8.13 16.03 4.51
N ARG A 363 7.17 15.13 4.76
CA ARG A 363 6.77 14.79 6.13
C ARG A 363 7.93 14.28 6.97
N GLN A 364 8.78 13.43 6.39
CA GLN A 364 9.97 12.89 7.08
C GLN A 364 11.00 13.98 7.38
N GLU A 365 11.14 14.97 6.50
CA GLU A 365 12.10 16.08 6.66
C GLU A 365 11.68 17.09 7.75
N VAL A 366 10.37 17.39 7.83
CA VAL A 366 9.87 18.45 8.74
C VAL A 366 9.37 17.92 10.09
N THR A 367 9.25 16.59 10.24
CA THR A 367 8.73 15.98 11.47
C THR A 367 9.88 15.54 12.37
N PRO A 368 9.95 15.97 13.65
CA PRO A 368 10.93 15.48 14.61
C PRO A 368 10.86 13.95 14.75
N GLU A 369 12.03 13.29 14.90
CA GLU A 369 12.12 11.82 14.95
C GLU A 369 11.16 11.17 15.96
N HIS A 370 11.04 11.75 17.16
CA HIS A 370 10.18 11.23 18.24
C HIS A 370 8.66 11.34 17.95
N LEU A 371 8.24 12.14 16.96
CA LEU A 371 6.85 12.30 16.52
C LEU A 371 6.57 11.64 15.18
N LEU A 372 7.59 11.18 14.43
CA LEU A 372 7.46 10.72 13.07
C LEU A 372 6.42 9.59 12.91
N GLY A 373 6.41 8.62 13.81
CA GLY A 373 5.42 7.54 13.81
C GLY A 373 3.99 8.04 14.05
N ARG A 374 3.81 8.94 15.02
CA ARG A 374 2.49 9.52 15.38
C ARG A 374 1.92 10.38 14.26
N VAL A 375 2.77 11.25 13.69
CA VAL A 375 2.40 12.12 12.56
C VAL A 375 2.09 11.32 11.30
N THR A 376 2.88 10.28 11.00
CA THR A 376 2.63 9.41 9.85
C THR A 376 1.33 8.63 10.00
N SER A 377 1.06 8.06 11.18
CA SER A 377 -0.20 7.34 11.45
C SER A 377 -1.41 8.28 11.36
N ALA A 378 -1.34 9.46 11.98
CA ALA A 378 -2.39 10.47 11.91
C ALA A 378 -2.67 10.92 10.47
N PHE A 379 -1.60 11.15 9.69
CA PHE A 379 -1.73 11.51 8.28
C PHE A 379 -2.46 10.43 7.47
N TRP A 380 -2.05 9.17 7.57
CA TRP A 380 -2.68 8.11 6.80
C TRP A 380 -4.15 7.89 7.20
N THR A 381 -4.46 8.01 8.49
CA THR A 381 -5.84 7.95 8.99
C THR A 381 -6.69 9.05 8.37
N LEU A 382 -6.23 10.30 8.39
CA LEU A 382 -6.95 11.43 7.80
C LEU A 382 -7.04 11.31 6.27
N HIS A 383 -5.92 10.95 5.64
CA HIS A 383 -5.81 10.86 4.18
C HIS A 383 -6.76 9.83 3.58
N TYR A 384 -6.88 8.65 4.19
CA TYR A 384 -7.76 7.60 3.68
C TYR A 384 -9.20 7.65 4.24
N SER A 385 -9.49 8.48 5.24
CA SER A 385 -10.82 8.52 5.85
C SER A 385 -11.93 8.91 4.87
N ALA A 386 -11.68 9.84 3.97
CA ALA A 386 -12.64 10.33 2.99
C ALA A 386 -12.64 9.55 1.66
N ALA A 387 -11.58 8.79 1.38
CA ALA A 387 -11.40 8.13 0.10
C ALA A 387 -12.50 7.10 -0.25
N PRO A 388 -12.99 6.25 0.69
CA PRO A 388 -14.11 5.34 0.42
C PRO A 388 -15.39 6.06 -0.02
N ALA A 389 -15.72 7.18 0.63
CA ALA A 389 -16.87 8.00 0.24
C ALA A 389 -16.68 8.57 -1.18
N GLY A 390 -15.46 8.96 -1.52
CA GLY A 390 -15.11 9.42 -2.86
C GLY A 390 -15.35 8.36 -3.93
N ALA A 391 -14.92 7.12 -3.70
CA ALA A 391 -15.17 6.02 -4.62
C ALA A 391 -16.66 5.80 -4.87
N ALA A 392 -17.48 5.79 -3.82
CA ALA A 392 -18.92 5.65 -3.94
C ALA A 392 -19.58 6.82 -4.72
N VAL A 393 -19.20 8.06 -4.40
CA VAL A 393 -19.75 9.26 -5.06
C VAL A 393 -19.38 9.31 -6.54
N LEU A 394 -18.10 9.09 -6.87
CA LEU A 394 -17.63 9.17 -8.26
C LEU A 394 -18.25 8.08 -9.14
N THR A 395 -18.32 6.85 -8.65
CA THR A 395 -18.89 5.75 -9.41
C THR A 395 -20.41 5.87 -9.54
N TRP A 396 -21.11 6.38 -8.50
CA TRP A 396 -22.53 6.72 -8.60
C TRP A 396 -22.77 7.82 -9.63
N ALA A 397 -21.95 8.89 -9.62
CA ALA A 397 -22.04 9.98 -10.59
C ALA A 397 -21.76 9.48 -12.01
N ALA A 398 -20.78 8.58 -12.19
CA ALA A 398 -20.47 8.00 -13.49
C ALA A 398 -21.60 7.15 -14.06
N GLY A 399 -22.32 6.43 -13.21
CA GLY A 399 -23.51 5.67 -13.62
C GLY A 399 -24.67 6.57 -14.08
N ARG A 400 -24.73 7.85 -13.66
CA ARG A 400 -25.77 8.80 -14.04
C ARG A 400 -25.37 9.74 -15.18
N HIS A 401 -24.14 10.21 -15.18
CA HIS A 401 -23.67 11.29 -16.06
C HIS A 401 -22.62 10.82 -17.08
N GLY A 402 -22.23 9.53 -17.01
CA GLY A 402 -21.20 8.94 -17.86
C GLY A 402 -19.77 9.18 -17.34
N THR A 403 -18.85 8.34 -17.78
CA THR A 403 -17.45 8.37 -17.36
C THR A 403 -16.72 9.62 -17.82
N ALA A 404 -17.06 10.15 -19.02
CA ALA A 404 -16.45 11.36 -19.57
C ALA A 404 -16.72 12.59 -18.70
N ALA A 405 -17.98 12.82 -18.30
CA ALA A 405 -18.35 13.96 -17.48
C ALA A 405 -17.67 13.89 -16.09
N VAL A 406 -17.72 12.73 -15.46
CA VAL A 406 -17.08 12.53 -14.14
C VAL A 406 -15.56 12.66 -14.22
N GLY A 407 -14.93 12.10 -15.25
CA GLY A 407 -13.50 12.24 -15.47
C GLY A 407 -13.07 13.71 -15.62
N VAL A 408 -13.82 14.51 -16.39
CA VAL A 408 -13.55 15.95 -16.56
C VAL A 408 -13.72 16.69 -15.24
N VAL A 409 -14.82 16.47 -14.52
CA VAL A 409 -15.08 17.16 -13.24
C VAL A 409 -14.03 16.78 -12.21
N ALA A 410 -13.76 15.49 -12.03
CA ALA A 410 -12.74 15.03 -11.09
C ALA A 410 -11.33 15.52 -11.46
N GLY A 411 -11.00 15.49 -12.76
CA GLY A 411 -9.75 16.03 -13.29
C GLY A 411 -9.62 17.52 -13.06
N ALA A 412 -10.66 18.32 -13.34
CA ALA A 412 -10.69 19.75 -13.06
C ALA A 412 -10.53 20.04 -11.56
N CYS A 413 -11.18 19.25 -10.69
CA CYS A 413 -11.00 19.35 -9.23
C CYS A 413 -9.55 19.02 -8.81
N CYS A 414 -8.89 18.04 -9.44
CA CYS A 414 -7.47 17.76 -9.19
C CYS A 414 -6.57 18.93 -9.63
N VAL A 415 -6.86 19.55 -10.78
CA VAL A 415 -6.14 20.77 -11.24
C VAL A 415 -6.38 21.93 -10.25
N LEU A 416 -7.62 22.07 -9.76
CA LEU A 416 -7.92 23.08 -8.73
C LEU A 416 -7.12 22.83 -7.44
N VAL A 417 -6.96 21.58 -7.01
CA VAL A 417 -6.07 21.21 -5.89
C VAL A 417 -4.64 21.70 -6.14
N ALA A 418 -4.12 21.52 -7.36
CA ALA A 418 -2.80 22.00 -7.73
C ALA A 418 -2.71 23.55 -7.69
N VAL A 419 -3.74 24.24 -8.20
CA VAL A 419 -3.82 25.73 -8.18
C VAL A 419 -3.91 26.24 -6.73
N LEU A 420 -4.74 25.63 -5.89
CA LEU A 420 -4.84 26.01 -4.47
C LEU A 420 -3.52 25.81 -3.73
N ALA A 421 -2.74 24.80 -4.11
CA ALA A 421 -1.42 24.58 -3.56
C ALA A 421 -0.41 25.72 -3.91
N LEU A 422 -0.59 26.45 -5.01
CA LEU A 422 0.22 27.62 -5.33
C LEU A 422 0.00 28.79 -4.36
N LEU A 423 -1.16 28.83 -3.70
CA LEU A 423 -1.52 29.88 -2.72
C LEU A 423 -0.99 29.56 -1.31
N THR A 424 -0.28 28.44 -1.15
CA THR A 424 0.25 27.99 0.14
C THR A 424 1.74 28.34 0.28
N PRO A 425 2.23 28.64 1.49
CA PRO A 425 3.62 28.99 1.72
C PRO A 425 4.60 27.85 1.45
#